data_1fea3521ab782da8b28b633a59638ed2
#
_entry.id   1fea3521ab782da8b28b633a59638ed2
#
_cell.length_a   1.000
_cell.length_b   1.000
_cell.length_c   1.000
_cell.angle_alpha   90.00
_cell.angle_beta   90.00
_cell.angle_gamma   90.00
#
_symmetry.space_group_name_H-M   'P 1'
#
loop_
_entity.id
_entity.type
_entity.pdbx_description
1 polymer ?
#
loop_
_entity_poly.entity_id
_entity_poly.type
_entity_poly.pdbx_seq_one_letter_code
_entity_poly.pdbx_strand_id
1 'polypeptide(L)'
;MVYVELGRFPLYITRKLRILKYWLKVRQSNNCILQSCYDYMVENNDSWAVNIKQELQALGLGQMWDELILDVKSAYKIIEERIYDTEKQNMLAKLSNSNKCILYQHLIDNVCLQYYLTKPINHVFKRYITMFRISAHKLSIEKGRHSGIARDNRLCKCCSRNDIEDEYHFILVCPCYLDLRQKLIKKFYFYKPSVFKLVKLLSINNVKELCRLGKFLQQATILRNELLSIN
;
A
#
# COMPACT_ATOMS: atom_id res chain seq x y z
N MET A 1 2.66 1.76 0.00
CA MET A 1 1.42 1.91 -0.77
C MET A 1 1.18 0.76 -1.77
N VAL A 2 2.08 0.49 -2.74
CA VAL A 2 1.84 -0.53 -3.78
C VAL A 2 1.52 -1.91 -3.21
N TYR A 3 2.27 -2.39 -2.23
CA TYR A 3 1.99 -3.68 -1.58
C TYR A 3 0.60 -3.71 -0.91
N VAL A 4 0.23 -2.64 -0.23
CA VAL A 4 -1.09 -2.52 0.43
C VAL A 4 -2.21 -2.51 -0.59
N GLU A 5 -2.07 -1.76 -1.70
CA GLU A 5 -3.05 -1.68 -2.79
C GLU A 5 -3.26 -3.04 -3.49
N LEU A 6 -2.18 -3.83 -3.60
CA LEU A 6 -2.22 -5.17 -4.19
C LEU A 6 -2.56 -6.28 -3.20
N GLY A 7 -2.70 -6.00 -1.90
CA GLY A 7 -2.90 -7.01 -0.87
C GLY A 7 -1.73 -8.00 -0.79
N ARG A 8 -0.51 -7.52 -1.02
CA ARG A 8 0.70 -8.36 -1.03
C ARG A 8 1.67 -7.94 0.06
N PHE A 9 2.45 -8.90 0.50
CA PHE A 9 3.54 -8.65 1.45
C PHE A 9 4.89 -8.62 0.73
N PRO A 10 5.90 -7.91 1.29
CA PRO A 10 7.25 -7.91 0.77
C PRO A 10 7.87 -9.31 0.75
N LEU A 11 8.76 -9.57 -0.21
CA LEU A 11 9.39 -10.90 -0.39
C LEU A 11 10.19 -11.38 0.82
N TYR A 12 10.71 -10.47 1.65
CA TYR A 12 11.43 -10.87 2.86
C TYR A 12 10.53 -11.63 3.85
N ILE A 13 9.21 -11.40 3.84
CA ILE A 13 8.24 -12.16 4.65
C ILE A 13 8.23 -13.62 4.22
N THR A 14 8.18 -13.88 2.92
CA THR A 14 8.26 -15.25 2.39
C THR A 14 9.59 -15.95 2.78
N ARG A 15 10.70 -15.18 2.75
CA ARG A 15 12.00 -15.70 3.19
C ARG A 15 12.00 -16.06 4.68
N LYS A 16 11.49 -15.16 5.55
CA LYS A 16 11.36 -15.45 7.00
C LYS A 16 10.55 -16.71 7.25
N LEU A 17 9.40 -16.83 6.62
CA LEU A 17 8.54 -18.00 6.74
C LEU A 17 9.25 -19.29 6.32
N ARG A 18 10.03 -19.26 5.23
CA ARG A 18 10.79 -20.43 4.78
C ARG A 18 11.88 -20.84 5.77
N ILE A 19 12.60 -19.86 6.34
CA ILE A 19 13.65 -20.10 7.35
C ILE A 19 13.04 -20.75 8.59
N LEU A 20 11.97 -20.19 9.14
CA LEU A 20 11.31 -20.71 10.34
C LEU A 20 10.66 -22.07 10.08
N LYS A 21 10.08 -22.27 8.90
CA LYS A 21 9.57 -23.60 8.49
C LYS A 21 10.68 -24.65 8.41
N TYR A 22 11.86 -24.27 7.90
CA TYR A 22 13.01 -25.17 7.86
C TYR A 22 13.51 -25.49 9.28
N TRP A 23 13.62 -24.49 10.15
CA TRP A 23 13.97 -24.68 11.55
C TRP A 23 13.02 -25.67 12.26
N LEU A 24 11.70 -25.53 12.10
CA LEU A 24 10.73 -26.48 12.66
C LEU A 24 10.97 -27.93 12.15
N LYS A 25 11.32 -28.09 10.87
CA LYS A 25 11.67 -29.42 10.31
C LYS A 25 12.94 -29.98 10.89
N VAL A 26 13.96 -29.12 11.09
CA VAL A 26 15.22 -29.56 11.75
C VAL A 26 14.93 -30.04 13.16
N ARG A 27 14.18 -29.28 13.95
CA ARG A 27 13.78 -29.62 15.32
C ARG A 27 13.03 -30.96 15.43
N GLN A 28 12.26 -31.33 14.43
CA GLN A 28 11.47 -32.57 14.40
C GLN A 28 12.18 -33.74 13.68
N SER A 29 13.39 -33.52 13.17
CA SER A 29 14.07 -34.52 12.37
C SER A 29 14.56 -35.70 13.25
N ASN A 30 14.37 -36.92 12.77
CA ASN A 30 14.93 -38.12 13.39
C ASN A 30 16.37 -38.44 12.90
N ASN A 31 16.94 -37.57 12.05
CA ASN A 31 18.29 -37.74 11.54
C ASN A 31 19.31 -37.28 12.60
N CYS A 32 20.07 -38.24 13.16
CA CYS A 32 21.04 -37.98 14.23
C CYS A 32 22.13 -36.98 13.82
N ILE A 33 22.61 -37.06 12.59
CA ILE A 33 23.63 -36.11 12.07
C ILE A 33 23.07 -34.68 12.05
N LEU A 34 21.85 -34.52 11.55
CA LEU A 34 21.21 -33.21 11.48
C LEU A 34 20.95 -32.64 12.88
N GLN A 35 20.54 -33.46 13.83
CA GLN A 35 20.37 -33.06 15.23
C GLN A 35 21.72 -32.64 15.85
N SER A 36 22.76 -33.45 15.72
CA SER A 36 24.09 -33.11 16.24
C SER A 36 24.62 -31.81 15.64
N CYS A 37 24.40 -31.56 14.34
CA CYS A 37 24.76 -30.28 13.71
C CYS A 37 23.96 -29.10 14.28
N TYR A 38 22.66 -29.29 14.51
CA TYR A 38 21.81 -28.26 15.10
C TYR A 38 22.25 -27.94 16.54
N ASP A 39 22.49 -28.94 17.36
CA ASP A 39 22.93 -28.79 18.75
C ASP A 39 24.28 -28.04 18.79
N TYR A 40 25.24 -28.43 17.94
CA TYR A 40 26.51 -27.71 17.80
C TYR A 40 26.34 -26.27 17.45
N MET A 41 25.43 -25.93 16.51
CA MET A 41 25.15 -24.53 16.12
C MET A 41 24.52 -23.72 17.27
N VAL A 42 23.68 -24.37 18.08
CA VAL A 42 23.04 -23.70 19.23
C VAL A 42 24.08 -23.46 20.34
N GLU A 43 24.91 -24.45 20.67
CA GLU A 43 25.95 -24.34 21.70
C GLU A 43 27.02 -23.31 21.37
N ASN A 44 27.39 -23.19 20.09
CA ASN A 44 28.39 -22.23 19.63
C ASN A 44 27.81 -20.85 19.23
N ASN A 45 26.52 -20.61 19.50
CA ASN A 45 25.83 -19.37 19.14
C ASN A 45 26.01 -19.00 17.67
N ASP A 46 25.88 -19.98 16.77
CA ASP A 46 25.94 -19.73 15.34
C ASP A 46 24.90 -18.69 14.91
N SER A 47 25.29 -17.85 13.96
CA SER A 47 24.46 -16.72 13.50
C SER A 47 23.07 -17.14 13.04
N TRP A 48 22.94 -18.33 12.42
CA TRP A 48 21.64 -18.83 11.97
C TRP A 48 20.73 -19.19 13.16
N ALA A 49 21.25 -19.90 14.17
CA ALA A 49 20.50 -20.25 15.37
C ALA A 49 20.10 -19.01 16.19
N VAL A 50 21.04 -18.08 16.37
CA VAL A 50 20.80 -16.81 17.08
C VAL A 50 19.74 -15.99 16.37
N ASN A 51 19.79 -15.85 15.04
CA ASN A 51 18.81 -15.09 14.27
C ASN A 51 17.39 -15.69 14.38
N ILE A 52 17.25 -17.02 14.38
CA ILE A 52 15.93 -17.66 14.56
C ILE A 52 15.38 -17.38 15.96
N LYS A 53 16.21 -17.51 17.00
CA LYS A 53 15.81 -17.22 18.38
C LYS A 53 15.34 -15.76 18.53
N GLN A 54 16.08 -14.83 17.97
CA GLN A 54 15.72 -13.41 17.97
C GLN A 54 14.42 -13.13 17.20
N GLU A 55 14.23 -13.76 16.04
CA GLU A 55 12.98 -13.61 15.28
C GLU A 55 11.77 -14.17 16.05
N LEU A 56 11.89 -15.31 16.71
CA LEU A 56 10.81 -15.85 17.55
C LEU A 56 10.52 -14.92 18.73
N GLN A 57 11.54 -14.37 19.38
CA GLN A 57 11.38 -13.41 20.48
C GLN A 57 10.68 -12.14 19.99
N ALA A 58 11.08 -11.59 18.84
CA ALA A 58 10.46 -10.40 18.25
C ALA A 58 8.97 -10.62 17.87
N LEU A 59 8.58 -11.86 17.59
CA LEU A 59 7.18 -12.25 17.34
C LEU A 59 6.40 -12.55 18.62
N GLY A 60 7.02 -12.50 19.81
CA GLY A 60 6.42 -12.91 21.07
C GLY A 60 6.22 -14.43 21.19
N LEU A 61 7.00 -15.21 20.46
CA LEU A 61 6.95 -16.67 20.40
C LEU A 61 8.26 -17.30 20.92
N GLY A 62 9.00 -16.58 21.78
CA GLY A 62 10.29 -17.02 22.30
C GLY A 62 10.25 -18.37 23.00
N GLN A 63 9.13 -18.71 23.67
CA GLN A 63 8.94 -20.02 24.32
C GLN A 63 9.04 -21.20 23.35
N MET A 64 8.70 -21.01 22.07
CA MET A 64 8.82 -22.08 21.07
C MET A 64 10.27 -22.51 20.82
N TRP A 65 11.25 -21.71 21.24
CA TRP A 65 12.65 -22.07 21.12
C TRP A 65 13.03 -23.18 22.10
N ASP A 66 12.55 -23.13 23.33
CA ASP A 66 12.93 -24.01 24.42
C ASP A 66 11.97 -25.21 24.59
N GLU A 67 10.70 -25.05 24.17
CA GLU A 67 9.66 -26.07 24.33
C GLU A 67 9.73 -27.20 23.27
N LEU A 68 9.27 -28.40 23.64
CA LEU A 68 9.10 -29.48 22.68
C LEU A 68 7.89 -29.21 21.77
N ILE A 69 8.15 -29.09 20.48
CA ILE A 69 7.10 -28.88 19.49
C ILE A 69 6.55 -30.22 19.03
N LEU A 70 5.39 -30.61 19.56
CA LEU A 70 4.72 -31.87 19.22
C LEU A 70 4.01 -31.78 17.84
N ASP A 71 3.38 -30.66 17.53
CA ASP A 71 2.70 -30.42 16.25
C ASP A 71 3.32 -29.28 15.46
N VAL A 72 4.19 -29.64 14.54
CA VAL A 72 4.86 -28.68 13.63
C VAL A 72 3.89 -27.92 12.74
N LYS A 73 2.76 -28.51 12.34
CA LYS A 73 1.80 -27.83 11.47
C LYS A 73 1.11 -26.69 12.20
N SER A 74 0.65 -26.94 13.42
CA SER A 74 0.05 -25.91 14.26
C SER A 74 1.06 -24.84 14.66
N ALA A 75 2.28 -25.22 15.04
CA ALA A 75 3.36 -24.28 15.33
C ALA A 75 3.68 -23.37 14.14
N TYR A 76 3.80 -23.94 12.94
CA TYR A 76 4.03 -23.16 11.72
C TYR A 76 2.89 -22.19 11.43
N LYS A 77 1.63 -22.63 11.61
CA LYS A 77 0.47 -21.77 11.40
C LYS A 77 0.47 -20.57 12.35
N ILE A 78 0.78 -20.78 13.63
CA ILE A 78 0.89 -19.70 14.61
C ILE A 78 1.99 -18.70 14.21
N ILE A 79 3.16 -19.19 13.82
CA ILE A 79 4.28 -18.36 13.34
C ILE A 79 3.85 -17.56 12.09
N GLU A 80 3.20 -18.21 11.13
CA GLU A 80 2.75 -17.59 9.90
C GLU A 80 1.74 -16.46 10.14
N GLU A 81 0.72 -16.72 10.95
CA GLU A 81 -0.29 -15.73 11.34
C GLU A 81 0.37 -14.53 12.06
N ARG A 82 1.26 -14.79 13.01
CA ARG A 82 1.95 -13.72 13.76
C ARG A 82 2.83 -12.87 12.87
N ILE A 83 3.55 -13.45 11.93
CA ILE A 83 4.39 -12.72 10.97
C ILE A 83 3.52 -11.82 10.07
N TYR A 84 2.43 -12.34 9.52
CA TYR A 84 1.54 -11.56 8.68
C TYR A 84 0.85 -10.43 9.45
N ASP A 85 0.39 -10.67 10.67
CA ASP A 85 -0.25 -9.64 11.49
C ASP A 85 0.71 -8.53 11.87
N THR A 86 1.93 -8.89 12.30
CA THR A 86 2.98 -7.91 12.63
C THR A 86 3.32 -7.05 11.40
N GLU A 87 3.53 -7.69 10.24
CA GLU A 87 3.87 -6.93 9.03
C GLU A 87 2.73 -6.05 8.55
N LYS A 88 1.49 -6.52 8.64
CA LYS A 88 0.31 -5.73 8.32
C LYS A 88 0.22 -4.47 9.19
N GLN A 89 0.41 -4.62 10.50
CA GLN A 89 0.43 -3.48 11.43
C GLN A 89 1.57 -2.51 11.07
N ASN A 90 2.77 -3.02 10.78
CA ASN A 90 3.92 -2.21 10.38
C ASN A 90 3.66 -1.44 9.08
N MET A 91 3.02 -2.08 8.09
CA MET A 91 2.67 -1.43 6.82
C MET A 91 1.66 -0.31 7.03
N LEU A 92 0.62 -0.53 7.84
CA LEU A 92 -0.40 0.48 8.14
C LEU A 92 0.19 1.63 8.99
N ALA A 93 1.04 1.33 9.97
CA ALA A 93 1.71 2.35 10.77
C ALA A 93 2.64 3.24 9.91
N LYS A 94 3.40 2.65 8.98
CA LYS A 94 4.22 3.41 8.02
C LYS A 94 3.37 4.33 7.12
N LEU A 95 2.17 3.91 6.74
CA LEU A 95 1.23 4.76 6.00
C LEU A 95 0.73 5.92 6.84
N SER A 96 0.30 5.67 8.08
CA SER A 96 -0.22 6.69 8.99
C SER A 96 0.81 7.78 9.33
N ASN A 97 2.08 7.43 9.35
CA ASN A 97 3.18 8.36 9.64
C ASN A 97 3.75 9.06 8.39
N SER A 98 3.17 8.82 7.20
CA SER A 98 3.72 9.35 5.94
C SER A 98 2.98 10.58 5.45
N ASN A 99 3.67 11.71 5.35
CA ASN A 99 3.15 12.95 4.74
C ASN A 99 2.77 12.82 3.26
N LYS A 100 3.27 11.81 2.57
CA LYS A 100 2.88 11.49 1.20
C LYS A 100 1.51 10.81 1.12
N CYS A 101 1.15 10.06 2.15
CA CYS A 101 0.01 9.16 2.13
C CYS A 101 -1.26 9.76 2.75
N ILE A 102 -1.36 11.09 2.88
CA ILE A 102 -2.48 11.76 3.57
C ILE A 102 -3.84 11.32 3.00
N LEU A 103 -4.00 11.36 1.67
CA LEU A 103 -5.24 10.89 1.04
C LEU A 103 -5.39 9.36 1.17
N TYR A 104 -4.30 8.62 0.97
CA TYR A 104 -4.31 7.16 0.95
C TYR A 104 -4.70 6.53 2.30
N GLN A 105 -4.34 7.17 3.40
CA GLN A 105 -4.75 6.77 4.76
C GLN A 105 -6.28 6.69 4.92
N HIS A 106 -7.01 7.59 4.26
CA HIS A 106 -8.48 7.60 4.27
C HIS A 106 -9.12 6.59 3.31
N LEU A 107 -8.33 5.98 2.42
CA LEU A 107 -8.81 5.01 1.42
C LEU A 107 -8.63 3.56 1.86
N ILE A 108 -7.81 3.31 2.87
CA ILE A 108 -7.36 1.97 3.26
C ILE A 108 -7.53 1.74 4.74
N ASP A 109 -8.31 0.71 5.07
CA ASP A 109 -8.47 0.21 6.44
C ASP A 109 -7.67 -1.08 6.66
N ASN A 110 -7.28 -1.77 5.56
CA ASN A 110 -6.66 -3.08 5.63
C ASN A 110 -5.72 -3.35 4.44
N VAL A 111 -4.76 -4.27 4.62
CA VAL A 111 -3.91 -4.77 3.54
C VAL A 111 -4.67 -5.86 2.77
N CYS A 112 -5.30 -5.48 1.67
CA CYS A 112 -6.04 -6.40 0.80
C CYS A 112 -6.02 -5.93 -0.65
N LEU A 113 -6.22 -6.86 -1.59
CA LEU A 113 -6.35 -6.51 -2.99
C LEU A 113 -7.55 -5.59 -3.19
N GLN A 114 -7.30 -4.38 -3.68
CA GLN A 114 -8.34 -3.39 -3.83
C GLN A 114 -9.37 -3.79 -4.90
N TYR A 115 -10.63 -3.56 -4.59
CA TYR A 115 -11.77 -4.01 -5.38
C TYR A 115 -11.70 -3.64 -6.86
N TYR A 116 -11.35 -2.38 -7.19
CA TYR A 116 -11.29 -1.92 -8.58
C TYR A 116 -10.25 -2.68 -9.43
N LEU A 117 -9.20 -3.24 -8.80
CA LEU A 117 -8.18 -4.03 -9.50
C LEU A 117 -8.72 -5.37 -10.00
N THR A 118 -9.73 -5.92 -9.34
CA THR A 118 -10.37 -7.19 -9.73
C THR A 118 -11.39 -7.02 -10.86
N LYS A 119 -11.86 -5.78 -11.13
CA LYS A 119 -12.96 -5.55 -12.08
C LYS A 119 -12.51 -5.55 -13.53
N PRO A 120 -13.38 -5.99 -14.47
CA PRO A 120 -13.10 -5.99 -15.89
C PRO A 120 -13.25 -4.58 -16.49
N ILE A 121 -12.36 -3.67 -16.12
CA ILE A 121 -12.25 -2.32 -16.69
C ILE A 121 -10.94 -2.17 -17.45
N ASN A 122 -10.92 -1.21 -18.39
CA ASN A 122 -9.74 -0.94 -19.20
C ASN A 122 -8.50 -0.71 -18.30
N HIS A 123 -7.38 -1.37 -18.64
CA HIS A 123 -6.12 -1.29 -17.87
C HIS A 123 -5.58 0.14 -17.76
N VAL A 124 -5.80 0.97 -18.79
CA VAL A 124 -5.43 2.38 -18.74
C VAL A 124 -6.19 3.12 -17.63
N PHE A 125 -7.50 2.85 -17.50
CA PHE A 125 -8.32 3.44 -16.45
C PHE A 125 -7.90 2.95 -15.07
N LYS A 126 -7.61 1.64 -14.92
CA LYS A 126 -7.04 1.10 -13.67
C LYS A 126 -5.76 1.84 -13.29
N ARG A 127 -4.85 2.02 -14.25
CA ARG A 127 -3.58 2.74 -14.04
C ARG A 127 -3.82 4.15 -13.52
N TYR A 128 -4.71 4.93 -14.14
CA TYR A 128 -5.00 6.30 -13.69
C TYR A 128 -5.64 6.31 -12.29
N ILE A 129 -6.61 5.43 -12.03
CA ILE A 129 -7.22 5.31 -10.69
C ILE A 129 -6.14 4.98 -9.65
N THR A 130 -5.28 3.98 -9.92
CA THR A 130 -4.17 3.63 -9.02
C THR A 130 -3.25 4.82 -8.77
N MET A 131 -2.82 5.52 -9.84
CA MET A 131 -1.93 6.68 -9.72
C MET A 131 -2.47 7.75 -8.78
N PHE A 132 -3.76 8.05 -8.86
CA PHE A 132 -4.38 9.06 -8.00
C PHE A 132 -4.63 8.54 -6.59
N ARG A 133 -4.95 7.26 -6.40
CA ARG A 133 -5.11 6.68 -5.07
C ARG A 133 -3.80 6.66 -4.28
N ILE A 134 -2.70 6.26 -4.91
CA ILE A 134 -1.39 6.14 -4.24
C ILE A 134 -0.49 7.37 -4.39
N SER A 135 -1.03 8.52 -4.82
CA SER A 135 -0.29 9.77 -5.06
C SER A 135 0.96 9.58 -5.93
N ALA A 136 0.83 8.79 -7.02
CA ALA A 136 1.91 8.53 -8.00
C ALA A 136 1.74 9.36 -9.28
N HIS A 137 1.00 10.45 -9.23
CA HIS A 137 0.74 11.39 -10.32
C HIS A 137 1.76 12.53 -10.35
N LYS A 138 1.65 13.39 -11.39
CA LYS A 138 2.56 14.53 -11.62
C LYS A 138 1.95 15.89 -11.26
N LEU A 139 0.99 15.96 -10.33
CA LEU A 139 0.46 17.23 -9.82
C LEU A 139 1.52 17.99 -9.03
N SER A 140 1.35 19.31 -8.87
CA SER A 140 2.30 20.18 -8.16
C SER A 140 2.54 19.72 -6.72
N ILE A 141 1.55 19.14 -6.06
CA ILE A 141 1.70 18.58 -4.71
C ILE A 141 2.82 17.51 -4.63
N GLU A 142 2.92 16.64 -5.62
CA GLU A 142 3.95 15.59 -5.66
C GLU A 142 5.27 16.08 -6.29
N LYS A 143 5.20 16.81 -7.42
CA LYS A 143 6.41 17.39 -8.01
C LYS A 143 7.14 18.32 -7.04
N GLY A 144 6.41 19.23 -6.39
CA GLY A 144 6.97 20.17 -5.43
C GLY A 144 7.55 19.49 -4.19
N ARG A 145 6.97 18.35 -3.77
CA ARG A 145 7.54 17.55 -2.69
C ARG A 145 8.93 17.00 -3.03
N HIS A 146 9.09 16.50 -4.26
CA HIS A 146 10.39 16.02 -4.73
C HIS A 146 11.43 17.13 -4.92
N SER A 147 10.97 18.35 -5.25
CA SER A 147 11.83 19.53 -5.42
C SER A 147 12.02 20.35 -4.14
N GLY A 148 11.60 19.84 -2.97
CA GLY A 148 11.75 20.55 -1.69
C GLY A 148 10.89 21.80 -1.52
N ILE A 149 9.91 22.04 -2.41
CA ILE A 149 9.01 23.22 -2.35
C ILE A 149 8.07 23.03 -1.14
N ALA A 150 7.87 24.09 -0.34
CA ALA A 150 6.90 24.09 0.75
C ALA A 150 5.49 23.78 0.24
N ARG A 151 4.66 23.08 1.04
CA ARG A 151 3.34 22.61 0.60
C ARG A 151 2.46 23.73 0.06
N ASP A 152 2.42 24.85 0.76
CA ASP A 152 1.54 25.99 0.43
C ASP A 152 1.92 26.68 -0.89
N ASN A 153 3.15 26.47 -1.36
CA ASN A 153 3.65 27.00 -2.64
C ASN A 153 3.45 26.04 -3.83
N ARG A 154 2.84 24.86 -3.62
CA ARG A 154 2.57 23.87 -4.68
C ARG A 154 1.24 24.15 -5.37
N LEU A 155 1.13 25.36 -5.91
CA LEU A 155 -0.11 25.91 -6.47
C LEU A 155 -0.45 25.29 -7.84
N CYS A 156 -1.74 25.32 -8.18
CA CYS A 156 -2.24 24.93 -9.49
C CYS A 156 -1.81 25.95 -10.52
N LYS A 157 -1.13 25.49 -11.57
CA LYS A 157 -0.68 26.33 -12.70
C LYS A 157 -1.69 26.41 -13.86
N CYS A 158 -2.80 25.65 -13.77
CA CYS A 158 -3.81 25.59 -14.82
C CYS A 158 -4.96 26.58 -14.58
N CYS A 159 -5.18 27.03 -13.35
CA CYS A 159 -6.26 27.97 -13.02
C CYS A 159 -5.74 29.10 -12.15
N SER A 160 -6.52 30.21 -12.11
CA SER A 160 -6.19 31.43 -11.38
C SER A 160 -6.62 31.48 -9.91
N ARG A 161 -7.03 30.31 -9.33
CA ARG A 161 -7.55 30.26 -7.96
C ARG A 161 -6.49 30.33 -6.87
N ASN A 162 -5.23 30.13 -7.22
CA ASN A 162 -4.12 30.01 -6.27
C ASN A 162 -4.30 28.93 -5.19
N ASP A 163 -5.08 27.89 -5.51
CA ASP A 163 -5.26 26.73 -4.65
C ASP A 163 -4.08 25.73 -4.82
N ILE A 164 -3.78 24.96 -3.77
CA ILE A 164 -2.79 23.87 -3.86
C ILE A 164 -3.27 22.85 -4.91
N GLU A 165 -2.40 22.46 -5.85
CA GLU A 165 -2.72 21.44 -6.85
C GLU A 165 -2.51 20.03 -6.25
N ASP A 166 -3.44 19.59 -5.42
CA ASP A 166 -3.56 18.23 -4.92
C ASP A 166 -4.69 17.46 -5.63
N GLU A 167 -4.92 16.22 -5.22
CA GLU A 167 -5.96 15.34 -5.78
C GLU A 167 -7.35 15.93 -5.58
N TYR A 168 -7.59 16.59 -4.46
CA TYR A 168 -8.88 17.21 -4.16
C TYR A 168 -9.18 18.38 -5.12
N HIS A 169 -8.23 19.30 -5.26
CA HIS A 169 -8.36 20.41 -6.20
C HIS A 169 -8.53 19.90 -7.64
N PHE A 170 -7.65 19.01 -8.10
CA PHE A 170 -7.66 18.48 -9.46
C PHE A 170 -8.97 17.78 -9.80
N ILE A 171 -9.43 16.86 -8.94
CA ILE A 171 -10.59 16.01 -9.24
C ILE A 171 -11.92 16.76 -9.05
N LEU A 172 -12.05 17.55 -7.98
CA LEU A 172 -13.35 18.07 -7.57
C LEU A 172 -13.53 19.59 -7.74
N VAL A 173 -12.44 20.37 -7.70
CA VAL A 173 -12.53 21.83 -7.54
C VAL A 173 -12.07 22.60 -8.77
N CYS A 174 -10.95 22.24 -9.39
CA CYS A 174 -10.33 23.01 -10.46
C CYS A 174 -11.31 23.35 -11.60
N PRO A 175 -11.49 24.63 -11.95
CA PRO A 175 -12.42 25.05 -13.02
C PRO A 175 -12.01 24.55 -14.41
N CYS A 176 -10.72 24.37 -14.67
CA CYS A 176 -10.22 23.90 -15.97
C CYS A 176 -10.78 22.53 -16.40
N TYR A 177 -11.26 21.72 -15.44
CA TYR A 177 -11.81 20.39 -15.71
C TYR A 177 -13.32 20.32 -15.50
N LEU A 178 -14.02 21.46 -15.43
CA LEU A 178 -15.45 21.49 -15.11
C LEU A 178 -16.29 20.75 -16.15
N ASP A 179 -16.06 20.96 -17.43
CA ASP A 179 -16.83 20.30 -18.50
C ASP A 179 -16.63 18.77 -18.51
N LEU A 180 -15.38 18.32 -18.33
CA LEU A 180 -15.07 16.90 -18.20
C LEU A 180 -15.74 16.29 -16.97
N ARG A 181 -15.73 17.03 -15.87
CA ARG A 181 -16.33 16.62 -14.61
C ARG A 181 -17.84 16.48 -14.73
N GLN A 182 -18.52 17.45 -15.35
CA GLN A 182 -19.96 17.41 -15.59
C GLN A 182 -20.37 16.22 -16.46
N LYS A 183 -19.57 15.86 -17.45
CA LYS A 183 -19.83 14.72 -18.37
C LYS A 183 -19.58 13.34 -17.72
N LEU A 184 -18.59 13.22 -16.85
CA LEU A 184 -18.06 11.94 -16.43
C LEU A 184 -18.26 11.63 -14.93
N ILE A 185 -18.40 12.64 -14.09
CA ILE A 185 -18.54 12.50 -12.64
C ILE A 185 -19.94 12.91 -12.20
N LYS A 186 -20.56 12.15 -11.32
CA LYS A 186 -21.88 12.52 -10.78
C LYS A 186 -21.80 13.84 -10.02
N LYS A 187 -22.79 14.73 -10.24
CA LYS A 187 -22.91 16.05 -9.60
C LYS A 187 -22.76 16.00 -8.08
N PHE A 188 -23.23 14.93 -7.44
CA PHE A 188 -23.09 14.71 -6.00
C PHE A 188 -21.66 14.91 -5.49
N TYR A 189 -20.63 14.47 -6.22
CA TYR A 189 -19.24 14.52 -5.76
C TYR A 189 -18.64 15.92 -5.80
N PHE A 190 -18.94 16.71 -6.83
CA PHE A 190 -18.34 18.05 -7.03
C PHE A 190 -19.28 19.21 -6.68
N TYR A 191 -20.53 18.95 -6.36
CA TYR A 191 -21.41 19.96 -5.77
C TYR A 191 -21.13 20.04 -4.26
N LYS A 192 -20.68 21.21 -3.77
CA LYS A 192 -20.17 21.40 -2.40
C LYS A 192 -19.14 20.30 -2.08
N PRO A 193 -17.97 20.30 -2.73
CA PRO A 193 -16.98 19.25 -2.60
C PRO A 193 -16.43 19.17 -1.18
N SER A 194 -15.98 17.96 -0.77
CA SER A 194 -15.31 17.72 0.50
C SER A 194 -14.34 16.55 0.37
N VAL A 195 -13.39 16.42 1.29
CA VAL A 195 -12.46 15.28 1.33
C VAL A 195 -13.22 13.96 1.45
N PHE A 196 -14.30 13.91 2.23
CA PHE A 196 -15.17 12.72 2.31
C PHE A 196 -15.72 12.30 0.94
N LYS A 197 -16.17 13.26 0.12
CA LYS A 197 -16.67 12.98 -1.24
C LYS A 197 -15.56 12.50 -2.16
N LEU A 198 -14.34 13.02 -2.02
CA LEU A 198 -13.17 12.55 -2.76
C LEU A 198 -12.85 11.10 -2.40
N VAL A 199 -12.79 10.78 -1.12
CA VAL A 199 -12.56 9.42 -0.62
C VAL A 199 -13.65 8.48 -1.16
N LYS A 200 -14.91 8.86 -1.06
CA LYS A 200 -16.04 8.08 -1.58
C LYS A 200 -15.96 7.87 -3.11
N LEU A 201 -15.52 8.88 -3.86
CA LEU A 201 -15.32 8.78 -5.31
C LEU A 201 -14.18 7.82 -5.67
N LEU A 202 -13.06 7.87 -4.97
CA LEU A 202 -11.92 6.99 -5.19
C LEU A 202 -12.12 5.57 -4.64
N SER A 203 -13.17 5.34 -3.85
CA SER A 203 -13.57 4.03 -3.29
C SER A 203 -14.82 3.45 -3.95
N ILE A 204 -15.18 3.91 -5.15
CA ILE A 204 -16.35 3.42 -5.89
C ILE A 204 -16.21 1.92 -6.20
N ASN A 205 -17.31 1.19 -6.02
CA ASN A 205 -17.41 -0.24 -6.32
C ASN A 205 -18.21 -0.55 -7.59
N ASN A 206 -18.86 0.44 -8.21
CA ASN A 206 -19.64 0.26 -9.44
C ASN A 206 -18.74 0.33 -10.67
N VAL A 207 -18.77 -0.69 -11.52
CA VAL A 207 -17.92 -0.82 -12.73
C VAL A 207 -18.14 0.34 -13.70
N LYS A 208 -19.39 0.76 -13.94
CA LYS A 208 -19.69 1.88 -14.87
C LYS A 208 -19.11 3.19 -14.33
N GLU A 209 -19.22 3.43 -13.03
CA GLU A 209 -18.65 4.63 -12.40
C GLU A 209 -17.13 4.59 -12.36
N LEU A 210 -16.51 3.42 -12.12
CA LEU A 210 -15.07 3.24 -12.23
C LEU A 210 -14.54 3.55 -13.63
N CYS A 211 -15.25 3.09 -14.68
CA CYS A 211 -14.89 3.43 -16.06
C CYS A 211 -14.97 4.94 -16.32
N ARG A 212 -16.03 5.61 -15.84
CA ARG A 212 -16.19 7.07 -15.98
C ARG A 212 -15.10 7.81 -15.21
N LEU A 213 -14.80 7.40 -13.97
CA LEU A 213 -13.71 7.98 -13.19
C LEU A 213 -12.36 7.82 -13.87
N GLY A 214 -12.02 6.61 -14.32
CA GLY A 214 -10.77 6.35 -15.05
C GLY A 214 -10.64 7.18 -16.31
N LYS A 215 -11.73 7.33 -17.09
CA LYS A 215 -11.79 8.18 -18.28
C LYS A 215 -11.61 9.65 -17.92
N PHE A 216 -12.25 10.12 -16.86
CA PHE A 216 -12.07 11.50 -16.36
C PHE A 216 -10.61 11.76 -16.00
N LEU A 217 -10.01 10.92 -15.17
CA LEU A 217 -8.63 11.08 -14.73
C LEU A 217 -7.63 11.08 -15.90
N GLN A 218 -7.86 10.22 -16.90
CA GLN A 218 -7.05 10.19 -18.12
C GLN A 218 -7.17 11.49 -18.89
N GLN A 219 -8.40 11.90 -19.26
CA GLN A 219 -8.63 13.08 -20.09
C GLN A 219 -8.22 14.37 -19.39
N ALA A 220 -8.52 14.51 -18.10
CA ALA A 220 -8.09 15.66 -17.31
C ALA A 220 -6.56 15.75 -17.20
N THR A 221 -5.86 14.61 -17.10
CA THR A 221 -4.39 14.61 -17.10
C THR A 221 -3.80 15.01 -18.45
N ILE A 222 -4.40 14.57 -19.56
CA ILE A 222 -3.99 14.99 -20.91
C ILE A 222 -4.19 16.50 -21.05
N LEU A 223 -5.40 17.01 -20.78
CA LEU A 223 -5.72 18.43 -20.83
C LEU A 223 -4.78 19.28 -19.95
N ARG A 224 -4.46 18.79 -18.75
CA ARG A 224 -3.47 19.46 -17.88
C ARG A 224 -2.12 19.62 -18.55
N ASN A 225 -1.63 18.56 -19.20
CA ASN A 225 -0.32 18.61 -19.86
C ASN A 225 -0.34 19.58 -21.05
N GLU A 226 -1.42 19.63 -21.82
CA GLU A 226 -1.63 20.59 -22.89
C GLU A 226 -1.63 22.05 -22.38
N LEU A 227 -2.38 22.33 -21.31
CA LEU A 227 -2.40 23.65 -20.69
C LEU A 227 -1.02 24.09 -20.16
N LEU A 228 -0.23 23.16 -19.64
CA LEU A 228 1.13 23.45 -19.15
C LEU A 228 2.18 23.55 -20.26
N SER A 229 1.91 23.09 -21.46
CA SER A 229 2.80 23.23 -22.61
C SER A 229 2.59 24.56 -23.37
N ILE A 230 1.46 25.23 -23.13
CA ILE A 230 1.12 26.50 -23.75
C ILE A 230 1.62 27.70 -22.91
N ASN A 231 1.81 27.49 -21.60
CA ASN A 231 2.32 28.48 -20.66
C ASN A 231 3.81 28.26 -20.35
#